data_e2693b235d1c19d1fe6a3785f0f94536
#
_entry.id   e2693b235d1c19d1fe6a3785f0f94536
#
_cell.length_a   1.000
_cell.length_b   1.000
_cell.length_c   1.000
_cell.angle_alpha   90.00
_cell.angle_beta   90.00
_cell.angle_gamma   90.00
#
_symmetry.space_group_name_H-M   'P 1'
#
loop_
_entity.id
_entity.type
_entity.pdbx_description
1 polymer ?
#
loop_
_entity_poly.entity_id
_entity_poly.type
_entity_poly.pdbx_seq_one_letter_code
_entity_poly.pdbx_strand_id
1 'polypeptide(L)'
;MQFKKPYSGIAPITQEFGEKITNPEGHTGIDYALCSGTPIHASEAGAVALAVYSTTPYGNYVILNHAEGFQTLYAHLSRILISTGDPVSQNQVIGYSGNTGNSTGPHLHFELRYNKTPINPQPYLDQANETGQLAASDGKKPGLVQWQVVCDVLNVRSGPGIHFPICGQLAEGAAVIEEDRSESCWIQICSGRWVAMKYDNGILMLPLNE
;
A
#
# COMPACT_ATOMS: atom_id res chain seq x y z
N MET A 1 17.44 -13.86 2.08
CA MET A 1 16.53 -13.16 3.00
C MET A 1 15.26 -12.83 2.23
N GLN A 2 14.06 -12.92 2.81
CA GLN A 2 12.79 -12.65 2.16
C GLN A 2 12.06 -11.56 2.95
N PHE A 3 11.58 -10.54 2.25
CA PHE A 3 10.93 -9.37 2.84
C PHE A 3 9.42 -9.42 2.62
N LYS A 4 8.65 -8.94 3.57
CA LYS A 4 7.20 -8.75 3.41
C LYS A 4 6.91 -7.46 2.64
N LYS A 5 5.77 -7.41 1.94
CA LYS A 5 5.27 -6.15 1.42
C LYS A 5 5.08 -5.14 2.55
N PRO A 6 5.47 -3.86 2.34
CA PRO A 6 5.42 -2.85 3.40
C PRO A 6 4.01 -2.32 3.70
N TYR A 7 2.98 -2.92 3.17
CA TYR A 7 1.56 -2.55 3.37
C TYR A 7 0.68 -3.77 3.23
N SER A 8 -0.56 -3.68 3.72
CA SER A 8 -1.57 -4.74 3.57
C SER A 8 -2.45 -4.49 2.34
N GLY A 9 -2.91 -5.57 1.71
CA GLY A 9 -3.79 -5.52 0.54
C GLY A 9 -3.04 -5.35 -0.79
N ILE A 10 -3.76 -4.88 -1.83
CA ILE A 10 -3.26 -4.71 -3.19
C ILE A 10 -3.07 -3.22 -3.48
N ALA A 11 -1.95 -2.85 -4.07
CA ALA A 11 -1.70 -1.51 -4.59
C ALA A 11 -1.06 -1.62 -5.98
N PRO A 12 -1.50 -0.80 -6.96
CA PRO A 12 -0.81 -0.70 -8.24
C PRO A 12 0.62 -0.19 -8.04
N ILE A 13 1.54 -0.73 -8.81
CA ILE A 13 2.87 -0.17 -8.97
C ILE A 13 2.75 0.96 -10.00
N THR A 14 3.18 2.16 -9.64
CA THR A 14 3.16 3.35 -10.52
C THR A 14 4.51 3.64 -11.13
N GLN A 15 5.59 3.16 -10.49
CA GLN A 15 6.94 3.20 -11.06
C GLN A 15 7.75 2.01 -10.54
N GLU A 16 8.40 1.28 -11.46
CA GLU A 16 9.25 0.14 -11.13
C GLU A 16 10.71 0.55 -10.89
N PHE A 17 11.48 -0.35 -10.26
CA PHE A 17 12.91 -0.17 -10.08
C PHE A 17 13.63 -0.06 -11.43
N GLY A 18 14.51 0.91 -11.56
CA GLY A 18 15.31 1.14 -12.76
C GLY A 18 14.62 1.91 -13.87
N GLU A 19 13.31 2.20 -13.77
CA GLU A 19 12.60 3.03 -14.76
C GLU A 19 13.15 4.46 -14.78
N LYS A 20 13.30 5.01 -15.99
CA LYS A 20 13.90 6.33 -16.25
C LYS A 20 12.87 7.41 -16.59
N ILE A 21 11.70 7.35 -15.95
CA ILE A 21 10.62 8.33 -16.20
C ILE A 21 10.95 9.67 -15.54
N THR A 22 11.31 9.63 -14.26
CA THR A 22 11.53 10.83 -13.43
C THR A 22 13.00 11.08 -13.12
N ASN A 23 13.86 10.05 -13.23
CA ASN A 23 15.28 10.11 -12.94
C ASN A 23 16.10 9.45 -14.07
N PRO A 24 17.01 10.17 -14.74
CA PRO A 24 17.88 9.62 -15.79
C PRO A 24 18.77 8.44 -15.32
N GLU A 25 19.17 8.44 -14.04
CA GLU A 25 19.94 7.36 -13.43
C GLU A 25 19.09 6.11 -13.16
N GLY A 26 17.77 6.21 -13.26
CA GLY A 26 16.79 5.19 -12.96
C GLY A 26 16.18 5.32 -11.56
N HIS A 27 15.00 4.76 -11.40
CA HIS A 27 14.26 4.75 -10.14
C HIS A 27 14.92 3.82 -9.13
N THR A 28 15.15 4.29 -7.91
CA THR A 28 15.92 3.57 -6.89
C THR A 28 15.09 2.59 -6.06
N GLY A 29 13.78 2.54 -6.29
CA GLY A 29 12.84 1.70 -5.55
C GLY A 29 11.65 1.26 -6.39
N ILE A 30 10.55 1.02 -5.72
CA ILE A 30 9.23 0.76 -6.31
C ILE A 30 8.25 1.76 -5.70
N ASP A 31 7.43 2.39 -6.54
CA ASP A 31 6.36 3.27 -6.10
C ASP A 31 5.03 2.54 -6.11
N TYR A 32 4.41 2.46 -4.94
CA TYR A 32 3.09 1.85 -4.74
C TYR A 32 2.04 2.96 -4.58
N ALA A 33 1.03 2.99 -5.44
CA ALA A 33 -0.11 3.89 -5.30
C ALA A 33 -0.89 3.56 -4.03
N LEU A 34 -0.63 4.28 -2.96
CA LEU A 34 -1.28 4.16 -1.67
C LEU A 34 -1.95 5.47 -1.29
N CYS A 35 -3.15 5.39 -0.74
CA CYS A 35 -3.81 6.55 -0.16
C CYS A 35 -2.97 7.11 0.99
N SER A 36 -2.96 8.44 1.11
CA SER A 36 -2.37 9.07 2.31
C SER A 36 -3.05 8.53 3.57
N GLY A 37 -2.25 8.15 4.57
CA GLY A 37 -2.75 7.56 5.81
C GLY A 37 -2.84 6.03 5.82
N THR A 38 -2.45 5.33 4.73
CA THR A 38 -2.35 3.86 4.76
C THR A 38 -1.22 3.44 5.72
N PRO A 39 -1.46 2.48 6.64
CA PRO A 39 -0.41 1.97 7.52
C PRO A 39 0.75 1.36 6.74
N ILE A 40 1.96 1.76 7.07
CA ILE A 40 3.20 1.24 6.51
C ILE A 40 3.89 0.37 7.56
N HIS A 41 4.26 -0.84 7.15
CA HIS A 41 4.83 -1.86 8.00
C HIS A 41 6.31 -2.08 7.71
N ALA A 42 7.08 -2.45 8.73
CA ALA A 42 8.44 -2.94 8.54
C ALA A 42 8.43 -4.23 7.72
N SER A 43 9.12 -4.24 6.59
CA SER A 43 9.20 -5.41 5.70
C SER A 43 9.96 -6.58 6.31
N GLU A 44 10.86 -6.30 7.27
CA GLU A 44 11.61 -7.29 8.04
C GLU A 44 11.94 -6.69 9.41
N ALA A 45 12.23 -7.55 10.39
CA ALA A 45 12.72 -7.14 11.70
C ALA A 45 14.09 -6.45 11.58
N GLY A 46 14.36 -5.50 12.49
CA GLY A 46 15.63 -4.79 12.46
C GLY A 46 15.70 -3.64 13.45
N ALA A 47 16.50 -2.63 13.14
CA ALA A 47 16.64 -1.42 13.92
C ALA A 47 16.49 -0.18 13.02
N VAL A 48 15.89 0.87 13.55
CA VAL A 48 15.72 2.15 12.85
C VAL A 48 17.07 2.84 12.70
N ALA A 49 17.61 2.83 11.49
CA ALA A 49 18.84 3.55 11.17
C ALA A 49 18.60 5.06 11.10
N LEU A 50 17.44 5.45 10.58
CA LEU A 50 17.06 6.85 10.43
C LEU A 50 15.54 7.00 10.37
N ALA A 51 15.01 7.99 11.09
CA ALA A 51 13.62 8.42 11.03
C ALA A 51 13.58 9.95 10.96
N VAL A 52 13.18 10.52 9.81
CA VAL A 52 13.36 11.95 9.53
C VAL A 52 12.10 12.57 8.93
N TYR A 53 11.73 13.71 9.48
CA TYR A 53 10.81 14.66 8.85
C TYR A 53 11.65 15.66 8.02
N SER A 54 11.46 15.68 6.70
CA SER A 54 12.35 16.38 5.79
C SER A 54 11.61 17.00 4.61
N THR A 55 12.23 18.03 4.03
CA THR A 55 11.85 18.64 2.75
C THR A 55 12.71 18.14 1.58
N THR A 56 13.59 17.15 1.79
CA THR A 56 14.38 16.49 0.73
C THR A 56 13.46 15.79 -0.28
N PRO A 57 13.96 15.33 -1.43
CA PRO A 57 13.15 14.57 -2.38
C PRO A 57 12.37 13.42 -1.78
N TYR A 58 12.90 12.69 -0.80
CA TYR A 58 12.18 11.61 -0.10
C TYR A 58 11.05 12.10 0.83
N GLY A 59 10.98 13.40 1.15
CA GLY A 59 10.06 13.91 2.15
C GLY A 59 10.33 13.30 3.53
N ASN A 60 9.28 12.94 4.26
CA ASN A 60 9.42 12.22 5.51
C ASN A 60 9.70 10.75 5.21
N TYR A 61 10.75 10.20 5.80
CA TYR A 61 11.16 8.84 5.49
C TYR A 61 11.80 8.11 6.67
N VAL A 62 11.81 6.79 6.56
CA VAL A 62 12.42 5.86 7.50
C VAL A 62 13.39 4.95 6.77
N ILE A 63 14.55 4.68 7.38
CA ILE A 63 15.48 3.62 6.95
C ILE A 63 15.60 2.62 8.09
N LEU A 64 15.42 1.34 7.79
CA LEU A 64 15.66 0.23 8.70
C LEU A 64 16.94 -0.52 8.29
N ASN A 65 17.77 -0.86 9.28
CA ASN A 65 18.86 -1.81 9.12
C ASN A 65 18.33 -3.21 9.44
N HIS A 66 18.65 -4.17 8.59
CA HIS A 66 18.37 -5.59 8.77
C HIS A 66 19.66 -6.41 8.85
N ALA A 67 19.52 -7.70 9.06
CA ALA A 67 20.67 -8.61 9.02
C ALA A 67 21.35 -8.64 7.63
N GLU A 68 22.55 -9.18 7.56
CA GLU A 68 23.30 -9.47 6.32
C GLU A 68 23.56 -8.24 5.43
N GLY A 69 23.57 -7.02 5.99
CA GLY A 69 23.85 -5.79 5.23
C GLY A 69 22.67 -5.23 4.43
N PHE A 70 21.47 -5.77 4.63
CA PHE A 70 20.26 -5.24 4.00
C PHE A 70 19.71 -4.02 4.74
N GLN A 71 19.08 -3.14 3.97
CA GLN A 71 18.30 -1.99 4.47
C GLN A 71 17.02 -1.85 3.67
N THR A 72 15.96 -1.35 4.30
CA THR A 72 14.75 -0.88 3.62
C THR A 72 14.55 0.60 3.88
N LEU A 73 14.04 1.32 2.86
CA LEU A 73 13.68 2.73 2.94
C LEU A 73 12.20 2.88 2.59
N TYR A 74 11.51 3.72 3.36
CA TYR A 74 10.10 4.03 3.24
C TYR A 74 9.94 5.54 3.18
N ALA A 75 9.57 6.09 2.02
CA ALA A 75 9.53 7.54 1.80
C ALA A 75 8.11 8.09 1.54
N HIS A 76 8.03 9.42 1.43
CA HIS A 76 6.82 10.21 1.23
C HIS A 76 5.78 10.05 2.33
N LEU A 77 6.21 9.68 3.55
CA LEU A 77 5.32 9.42 4.68
C LEU A 77 4.60 10.68 5.15
N SER A 78 3.32 10.54 5.52
CA SER A 78 2.57 11.60 6.20
C SER A 78 2.92 11.68 7.69
N ARG A 79 3.24 10.53 8.31
CA ARG A 79 3.56 10.41 9.72
C ARG A 79 4.51 9.25 9.97
N ILE A 80 5.47 9.47 10.87
CA ILE A 80 6.40 8.45 11.39
C ILE A 80 6.01 8.11 12.83
N LEU A 81 6.03 6.83 13.22
CA LEU A 81 5.63 6.35 14.55
C LEU A 81 6.79 5.83 15.39
N ILE A 82 7.99 5.83 14.85
CA ILE A 82 9.21 5.25 15.44
C ILE A 82 10.33 6.29 15.41
N SER A 83 11.36 6.08 16.22
CA SER A 83 12.52 6.96 16.34
C SER A 83 13.81 6.24 15.94
N THR A 84 14.81 7.00 15.51
CA THR A 84 16.15 6.47 15.24
C THR A 84 16.70 5.72 16.45
N GLY A 85 17.16 4.50 16.27
CA GLY A 85 17.66 3.59 17.29
C GLY A 85 16.63 2.58 17.81
N ASP A 86 15.34 2.76 17.54
CA ASP A 86 14.31 1.81 17.99
C ASP A 86 14.48 0.45 17.32
N PRO A 87 14.27 -0.67 18.05
CA PRO A 87 14.09 -1.97 17.45
C PRO A 87 12.70 -2.08 16.82
N VAL A 88 12.59 -2.78 15.69
CA VAL A 88 11.32 -3.05 15.04
C VAL A 88 11.17 -4.54 14.73
N SER A 89 9.95 -5.04 14.87
CA SER A 89 9.58 -6.39 14.44
C SER A 89 9.05 -6.37 13.01
N GLN A 90 9.19 -7.48 12.28
CA GLN A 90 8.55 -7.64 10.98
C GLN A 90 7.02 -7.43 11.11
N ASN A 91 6.40 -6.74 10.16
CA ASN A 91 4.99 -6.32 10.14
C ASN A 91 4.60 -5.27 11.22
N GLN A 92 5.52 -4.76 12.01
CA GLN A 92 5.22 -3.64 12.90
C GLN A 92 4.86 -2.39 12.08
N VAL A 93 3.79 -1.67 12.46
CA VAL A 93 3.45 -0.37 11.85
C VAL A 93 4.52 0.65 12.25
N ILE A 94 5.18 1.24 11.25
CA ILE A 94 6.29 2.20 11.41
C ILE A 94 5.90 3.63 11.04
N GLY A 95 4.78 3.80 10.33
CA GLY A 95 4.30 5.10 9.87
C GLY A 95 3.06 4.97 9.01
N TYR A 96 2.72 6.07 8.34
CA TYR A 96 1.61 6.15 7.41
C TYR A 96 2.07 6.74 6.08
N SER A 97 1.59 6.19 4.95
CA SER A 97 1.83 6.73 3.61
C SER A 97 1.35 8.18 3.50
N GLY A 98 1.89 8.91 2.57
CA GLY A 98 1.54 10.32 2.37
C GLY A 98 1.88 10.84 0.97
N ASN A 99 2.20 12.14 0.92
CA ASN A 99 2.55 12.85 -0.30
C ASN A 99 3.58 13.95 0.02
N THR A 100 4.59 13.65 0.85
CA THR A 100 5.61 14.61 1.27
C THR A 100 6.84 14.55 0.39
N GLY A 101 7.63 15.63 0.34
CA GLY A 101 8.81 15.72 -0.50
C GLY A 101 8.51 15.95 -1.99
N ASN A 102 9.33 15.41 -2.88
CA ASN A 102 9.12 15.50 -4.32
C ASN A 102 8.18 14.37 -4.78
N SER A 103 6.89 14.63 -4.70
CA SER A 103 5.84 13.66 -5.01
C SER A 103 4.69 14.33 -5.76
N THR A 104 4.20 13.69 -6.81
CA THR A 104 3.09 14.18 -7.64
C THR A 104 1.71 13.73 -7.16
N GLY A 105 1.65 12.78 -6.25
CA GLY A 105 0.41 12.23 -5.70
C GLY A 105 0.69 11.24 -4.56
N PRO A 106 -0.33 10.88 -3.76
CA PRO A 106 -0.15 9.96 -2.65
C PRO A 106 0.40 8.59 -3.10
N HIS A 107 1.56 8.21 -2.58
CA HIS A 107 2.19 6.91 -2.83
C HIS A 107 3.19 6.56 -1.72
N LEU A 108 3.67 5.33 -1.73
CA LEU A 108 4.85 4.90 -0.97
C LEU A 108 5.97 4.64 -1.95
N HIS A 109 7.09 5.34 -1.80
CA HIS A 109 8.35 4.96 -2.42
C HIS A 109 9.07 3.98 -1.48
N PHE A 110 9.32 2.76 -1.96
CA PHE A 110 9.95 1.69 -1.20
C PHE A 110 11.25 1.24 -1.85
N GLU A 111 12.36 1.27 -1.10
CA GLU A 111 13.64 0.76 -1.56
C GLU A 111 14.09 -0.44 -0.74
N LEU A 112 14.71 -1.41 -1.41
CA LEU A 112 15.59 -2.40 -0.81
C LEU A 112 17.02 -2.05 -1.18
N ARG A 113 17.89 -2.04 -0.19
CA ARG A 113 19.33 -1.76 -0.36
C ARG A 113 20.17 -2.92 0.17
N TYR A 114 21.23 -3.21 -0.54
CA TYR A 114 22.28 -4.13 -0.08
C TYR A 114 23.59 -3.38 0.02
N ASN A 115 24.22 -3.38 1.19
CA ASN A 115 25.41 -2.58 1.49
C ASN A 115 25.23 -1.11 1.08
N LYS A 116 24.08 -0.51 1.41
CA LYS A 116 23.65 0.85 1.11
C LYS A 116 23.37 1.15 -0.38
N THR A 117 23.53 0.19 -1.28
CA THR A 117 23.25 0.33 -2.71
C THR A 117 21.83 -0.14 -3.00
N PRO A 118 20.96 0.68 -3.66
CA PRO A 118 19.63 0.25 -4.07
C PRO A 118 19.70 -0.95 -5.02
N ILE A 119 18.83 -1.92 -4.79
CA ILE A 119 18.65 -3.11 -5.63
C ILE A 119 17.16 -3.31 -5.90
N ASN A 120 16.83 -4.02 -6.99
CA ASN A 120 15.42 -4.31 -7.31
C ASN A 120 14.75 -5.07 -6.15
N PRO A 121 13.70 -4.51 -5.52
CA PRO A 121 13.04 -5.18 -4.39
C PRO A 121 12.23 -6.41 -4.79
N GLN A 122 11.67 -6.46 -6.02
CA GLN A 122 10.69 -7.48 -6.44
C GLN A 122 11.14 -8.94 -6.20
N PRO A 123 12.39 -9.35 -6.53
CA PRO A 123 12.82 -10.73 -6.30
C PRO A 123 12.91 -11.13 -4.81
N TYR A 124 12.96 -10.15 -3.91
CA TYR A 124 13.11 -10.34 -2.47
C TYR A 124 11.80 -10.23 -1.70
N LEU A 125 10.78 -9.64 -2.32
CA LEU A 125 9.46 -9.52 -1.71
C LEU A 125 8.74 -10.87 -1.76
N ASP A 126 8.00 -11.17 -0.69
CA ASP A 126 7.20 -12.38 -0.58
C ASP A 126 6.12 -12.38 -1.68
N GLN A 127 6.26 -13.28 -2.64
CA GLN A 127 5.33 -13.43 -3.78
C GLN A 127 3.98 -14.01 -3.36
N ALA A 128 3.84 -14.45 -2.11
CA ALA A 128 2.65 -15.14 -1.61
C ALA A 128 1.35 -14.31 -1.66
N ASN A 129 1.43 -13.01 -2.02
CA ASN A 129 0.27 -12.12 -2.07
C ASN A 129 0.00 -11.53 -3.48
N GLU A 130 0.73 -11.92 -4.52
CA GLU A 130 0.49 -11.36 -5.88
C GLU A 130 -0.50 -12.17 -6.71
N THR A 131 -0.67 -13.44 -6.40
CA THR A 131 -1.77 -14.22 -6.93
C THR A 131 -2.91 -14.11 -5.95
N GLY A 132 -4.03 -13.54 -6.35
CA GLY A 132 -5.32 -13.66 -5.66
C GLY A 132 -5.82 -15.12 -5.62
N GLN A 133 -4.91 -16.07 -5.50
CA GLN A 133 -5.19 -17.43 -5.15
C GLN A 133 -5.18 -17.50 -3.62
N LEU A 134 -6.39 -17.40 -3.06
CA LEU A 134 -6.72 -17.92 -1.76
C LEU A 134 -6.14 -19.33 -1.68
N ALA A 135 -4.97 -19.50 -1.03
CA ALA A 135 -4.61 -20.80 -0.53
C ALA A 135 -5.78 -21.22 0.38
N ALA A 136 -6.46 -22.28 0.00
CA ALA A 136 -7.50 -22.92 0.78
C ALA A 136 -6.87 -23.35 2.11
N SER A 137 -6.90 -22.45 3.11
CA SER A 137 -6.79 -22.86 4.50
C SER A 137 -8.20 -23.27 4.91
N ASP A 138 -8.38 -24.51 5.36
CA ASP A 138 -9.60 -25.10 5.91
C ASP A 138 -10.09 -24.42 7.20
N GLY A 139 -10.12 -23.11 7.19
CA GLY A 139 -10.70 -22.26 8.19
C GLY A 139 -11.76 -21.39 7.54
N LYS A 140 -12.97 -21.94 7.39
CA LYS A 140 -14.17 -21.29 6.86
C LYS A 140 -14.44 -19.97 7.59
N LYS A 141 -13.86 -18.84 7.11
CA LYS A 141 -14.47 -17.53 7.34
C LYS A 141 -15.81 -17.53 6.61
N PRO A 142 -16.93 -17.17 7.24
CA PRO A 142 -18.21 -17.12 6.54
C PRO A 142 -18.10 -16.13 5.40
N GLY A 143 -18.29 -16.65 4.18
CA GLY A 143 -18.56 -15.98 2.91
C GLY A 143 -18.01 -14.56 2.74
N LEU A 144 -16.77 -14.43 2.24
CA LEU A 144 -16.33 -13.16 1.67
C LEU A 144 -17.24 -12.86 0.48
N VAL A 145 -18.02 -11.79 0.57
CA VAL A 145 -18.88 -11.36 -0.54
C VAL A 145 -17.99 -10.74 -1.60
N GLN A 146 -18.08 -11.26 -2.83
CA GLN A 146 -17.47 -10.66 -4.01
C GLN A 146 -18.47 -9.74 -4.70
N TRP A 147 -18.01 -8.59 -5.15
CA TRP A 147 -18.80 -7.57 -5.83
C TRP A 147 -18.19 -7.26 -7.18
N GLN A 148 -19.01 -6.98 -8.17
CA GLN A 148 -18.60 -6.50 -9.48
C GLN A 148 -19.02 -5.05 -9.67
N VAL A 149 -18.10 -4.21 -10.13
CA VAL A 149 -18.38 -2.83 -10.54
C VAL A 149 -19.23 -2.83 -11.80
N VAL A 150 -20.38 -2.15 -11.77
CA VAL A 150 -21.34 -2.07 -12.88
C VAL A 150 -21.54 -0.64 -13.40
N CYS A 151 -20.74 0.31 -12.92
CA CYS A 151 -20.68 1.67 -13.45
C CYS A 151 -19.37 1.85 -14.22
N ASP A 152 -19.32 2.81 -15.16
CA ASP A 152 -18.15 3.07 -16.01
C ASP A 152 -16.88 3.28 -15.19
N VAL A 153 -16.98 4.06 -14.11
CA VAL A 153 -15.86 4.36 -13.18
C VAL A 153 -16.38 4.46 -11.75
N LEU A 154 -15.82 3.67 -10.85
CA LEU A 154 -16.10 3.72 -9.43
C LEU A 154 -14.93 4.33 -8.67
N ASN A 155 -15.17 5.42 -7.93
CA ASN A 155 -14.13 6.05 -7.12
C ASN A 155 -13.84 5.23 -5.85
N VAL A 156 -12.56 4.93 -5.64
CA VAL A 156 -12.03 4.38 -4.39
C VAL A 156 -11.64 5.54 -3.48
N ARG A 157 -12.08 5.52 -2.22
CA ARG A 157 -11.84 6.59 -1.26
C ARG A 157 -11.08 6.08 -0.03
N SER A 158 -10.46 6.99 0.71
CA SER A 158 -9.70 6.67 1.92
C SER A 158 -10.58 6.42 3.16
N GLY A 159 -11.90 6.51 3.02
CA GLY A 159 -12.86 6.25 4.08
C GLY A 159 -14.28 6.14 3.55
N PRO A 160 -15.24 5.71 4.40
CA PRO A 160 -16.63 5.45 4.01
C PRO A 160 -17.44 6.74 3.92
N GLY A 161 -17.37 7.43 2.78
CA GLY A 161 -18.14 8.64 2.52
C GLY A 161 -17.59 9.49 1.38
N ILE A 162 -18.45 10.31 0.77
CA ILE A 162 -18.07 11.17 -0.36
C ILE A 162 -17.11 12.30 0.02
N HIS A 163 -17.04 12.65 1.30
CA HIS A 163 -16.12 13.67 1.81
C HIS A 163 -14.67 13.16 2.01
N PHE A 164 -14.47 11.84 1.99
CA PHE A 164 -13.12 11.29 2.01
C PHE A 164 -12.43 11.44 0.65
N PRO A 165 -11.12 11.72 0.62
CA PRO A 165 -10.36 11.86 -0.62
C PRO A 165 -10.47 10.64 -1.53
N ILE A 166 -10.54 10.89 -2.85
CA ILE A 166 -10.41 9.84 -3.85
C ILE A 166 -8.94 9.41 -3.89
N CYS A 167 -8.69 8.12 -3.81
CA CYS A 167 -7.36 7.53 -3.78
C CYS A 167 -7.14 6.48 -4.87
N GLY A 168 -8.12 6.29 -5.74
CA GLY A 168 -8.07 5.41 -6.89
C GLY A 168 -9.40 5.31 -7.59
N GLN A 169 -9.45 4.54 -8.66
CA GLN A 169 -10.65 4.27 -9.44
C GLN A 169 -10.67 2.81 -9.87
N LEU A 170 -11.87 2.27 -10.02
CA LEU A 170 -12.14 0.94 -10.58
C LEU A 170 -13.01 1.12 -11.83
N ALA A 171 -12.67 0.41 -12.90
CA ALA A 171 -13.46 0.38 -14.12
C ALA A 171 -14.63 -0.60 -14.00
N GLU A 172 -15.59 -0.48 -14.91
CA GLU A 172 -16.66 -1.47 -15.09
C GLU A 172 -16.09 -2.88 -15.23
N GLY A 173 -16.74 -3.85 -14.62
CA GLY A 173 -16.30 -5.25 -14.62
C GLY A 173 -15.26 -5.61 -13.57
N ALA A 174 -14.63 -4.64 -12.89
CA ALA A 174 -13.69 -4.93 -11.83
C ALA A 174 -14.35 -5.70 -10.68
N ALA A 175 -13.70 -6.78 -10.23
CA ALA A 175 -14.14 -7.54 -9.08
C ALA A 175 -13.43 -7.07 -7.81
N VAL A 176 -14.16 -6.92 -6.72
CA VAL A 176 -13.64 -6.55 -5.41
C VAL A 176 -14.17 -7.49 -4.33
N ILE A 177 -13.39 -7.68 -3.28
CA ILE A 177 -13.77 -8.48 -2.12
C ILE A 177 -14.10 -7.53 -0.98
N GLU A 178 -15.24 -7.76 -0.33
CA GLU A 178 -15.64 -7.00 0.86
C GLU A 178 -14.85 -7.49 2.07
N GLU A 179 -14.08 -6.60 2.70
CA GLU A 179 -13.38 -6.88 3.96
C GLU A 179 -14.17 -6.38 5.17
N ASP A 180 -14.89 -5.27 5.01
CA ASP A 180 -15.71 -4.67 6.06
C ASP A 180 -16.82 -3.81 5.44
N ARG A 181 -17.82 -3.46 6.20
CA ARG A 181 -18.99 -2.66 5.76
C ARG A 181 -19.33 -1.57 6.76
N SER A 182 -19.49 -0.35 6.24
CA SER A 182 -20.09 0.72 7.03
C SER A 182 -21.61 0.68 6.97
N GLU A 183 -22.28 1.30 7.95
CA GLU A 183 -23.75 1.44 7.97
C GLU A 183 -24.32 2.22 6.77
N SER A 184 -23.50 2.95 6.04
CA SER A 184 -23.88 3.87 4.96
C SER A 184 -23.58 3.36 3.54
N CYS A 185 -23.78 2.08 3.25
CA CYS A 185 -23.60 1.49 1.91
C CYS A 185 -22.18 1.64 1.33
N TRP A 186 -21.17 1.70 2.16
CA TRP A 186 -19.77 1.65 1.78
C TRP A 186 -19.15 0.32 2.22
N ILE A 187 -18.36 -0.29 1.35
CA ILE A 187 -17.61 -1.48 1.70
C ILE A 187 -16.11 -1.17 1.68
N GLN A 188 -15.40 -1.74 2.61
CA GLN A 188 -13.95 -1.74 2.63
C GLN A 188 -13.45 -2.89 1.76
N ILE A 189 -12.63 -2.57 0.76
CA ILE A 189 -12.06 -3.56 -0.18
C ILE A 189 -10.62 -3.91 0.16
N CYS A 190 -9.98 -3.08 0.98
CA CYS A 190 -8.71 -3.35 1.66
C CYS A 190 -8.48 -2.24 2.70
N SER A 191 -7.48 -2.38 3.54
CA SER A 191 -7.18 -1.41 4.61
C SER A 191 -7.11 0.03 4.07
N GLY A 192 -7.97 0.90 4.59
CA GLY A 192 -8.08 2.30 4.20
C GLY A 192 -8.64 2.56 2.80
N ARG A 193 -9.23 1.55 2.13
CA ARG A 193 -9.86 1.71 0.80
C ARG A 193 -11.31 1.32 0.84
N TRP A 194 -12.16 2.26 0.45
CA TRP A 194 -13.60 2.15 0.50
C TRP A 194 -14.23 2.46 -0.84
N VAL A 195 -15.27 1.72 -1.20
CA VAL A 195 -16.08 1.96 -2.39
C VAL A 195 -17.55 2.00 -2.00
N ALA A 196 -18.34 2.82 -2.69
CA ALA A 196 -19.78 2.84 -2.52
C ALA A 196 -20.42 1.67 -3.26
N MET A 197 -21.33 0.96 -2.61
CA MET A 197 -22.20 -0.04 -3.27
C MET A 197 -23.33 0.64 -4.04
N LYS A 198 -23.82 1.76 -3.51
CA LYS A 198 -24.95 2.51 -4.05
C LYS A 198 -24.73 4.00 -3.78
N TYR A 199 -25.06 4.84 -4.74
CA TYR A 199 -25.03 6.29 -4.59
C TYR A 199 -26.21 6.90 -5.37
N ASP A 200 -26.94 7.81 -4.73
CA ASP A 200 -28.00 8.65 -5.34
C ASP A 200 -28.98 7.86 -6.24
N ASN A 201 -29.55 6.78 -5.72
CA ASN A 201 -30.45 5.84 -6.41
C ASN A 201 -29.82 4.97 -7.51
N GLY A 202 -28.51 5.09 -7.78
CA GLY A 202 -27.76 4.21 -8.69
C GLY A 202 -27.07 3.06 -7.96
N ILE A 203 -27.19 1.83 -8.47
CA ILE A 203 -26.40 0.68 -8.04
C ILE A 203 -25.03 0.79 -8.71
N LEU A 204 -23.96 0.77 -7.94
CA LEU A 204 -22.58 0.88 -8.44
C LEU A 204 -21.87 -0.46 -8.49
N MET A 205 -22.33 -1.44 -7.69
CA MET A 205 -21.78 -2.79 -7.63
C MET A 205 -22.89 -3.82 -7.43
N LEU A 206 -22.70 -5.01 -7.98
CA LEU A 206 -23.55 -6.19 -7.78
C LEU A 206 -22.74 -7.31 -7.12
N PRO A 207 -23.35 -8.11 -6.22
CA PRO A 207 -22.69 -9.29 -5.67
C PRO A 207 -22.44 -10.31 -6.80
N LEU A 208 -21.27 -10.97 -6.77
CA LEU A 208 -20.90 -12.00 -7.73
C LEU A 208 -21.33 -13.41 -7.29
N ASN A 209 -21.68 -13.57 -6.00
CA ASN A 209 -22.05 -14.87 -5.42
C ASN A 209 -23.44 -14.75 -4.78
N GLU A 210 -24.42 -15.29 -5.42
CA GLU A 210 -25.61 -15.91 -4.82
C GLU A 210 -25.62 -17.40 -5.16
#